data_1192cbf5fc2f09bce77aacbc2e264477
#
_entry.id   1192cbf5fc2f09bce77aacbc2e264477
#
_cell.length_a   1.000
_cell.length_b   1.000
_cell.length_c   1.000
_cell.angle_alpha   90.00
_cell.angle_beta   90.00
_cell.angle_gamma   90.00
#
_symmetry.space_group_name_H-M   'P 1'
#
loop_
_entity.id
_entity.type
_entity.pdbx_description
1 polymer ?
#
loop_
_entity_poly.entity_id
_entity_poly.type
_entity_poly.pdbx_seq_one_letter_code
_entity_poly.pdbx_strand_id
1 'polypeptide(L)'
;MVVVLESTTIAMGVGMGFSLLLLGLATSVTAISLDQLFPYGLQFGDSPLLPGREDAASAEVRLSVPLKYFQRELSSLFVNENGLVSFLTEISTFYSVQFPMEYPIIAPFYADIDTRGVGQVYWRASTESEDTSRAANLVHQYYNGPFRPKEVVVVTWDQVGYYEEQTDKTNMVQLILASDGERTYSVFLFPEGGINWVRGQGKNRNQLDPQAQAGFMSGEGQSFLLPASGLDQIANIEDWSNTDVPGLWIYRVGPLDLLGNVEGPNKGVRQGGSL
;
A
#
# COMPACT_ATOMS: atom_id res chain seq x y z
N MET A 1 -16.62 19.82 2.37
CA MET A 1 -15.84 20.71 3.26
C MET A 1 -15.63 22.04 2.53
N VAL A 2 -16.20 23.11 3.03
CA VAL A 2 -16.13 24.44 2.37
C VAL A 2 -14.80 25.08 2.78
N VAL A 3 -13.92 25.31 1.80
CA VAL A 3 -12.67 26.04 2.03
C VAL A 3 -12.95 27.53 1.83
N VAL A 4 -12.79 28.30 2.90
CA VAL A 4 -12.90 29.75 2.87
C VAL A 4 -11.57 30.32 2.30
N LEU A 5 -11.66 31.08 1.22
CA LEU A 5 -10.54 31.82 0.66
C LEU A 5 -10.36 33.15 1.44
N GLU A 6 -9.27 33.30 2.15
CA GLU A 6 -8.86 34.60 2.69
C GLU A 6 -8.09 35.38 1.62
N SER A 7 -8.58 36.59 1.32
CA SER A 7 -7.92 37.55 0.45
C SER A 7 -7.05 38.48 1.26
N THR A 8 -5.73 38.48 1.03
CA THR A 8 -4.80 39.44 1.64
C THR A 8 -4.58 40.61 0.69
N THR A 9 -5.06 41.77 1.05
CA THR A 9 -4.84 43.02 0.28
C THR A 9 -3.62 43.72 0.85
N ILE A 10 -2.57 43.92 0.04
CA ILE A 10 -1.43 44.78 0.37
C ILE A 10 -1.64 46.11 -0.31
N ALA A 11 -1.85 47.16 0.47
CA ALA A 11 -1.93 48.54 -0.02
C ALA A 11 -0.56 49.20 0.04
N MET A 12 0.02 49.58 -1.09
CA MET A 12 1.12 50.52 -1.18
C MET A 12 0.62 51.86 -1.74
N GLY A 13 1.01 52.94 -1.07
CA GLY A 13 0.52 54.27 -1.32
C GLY A 13 1.04 54.95 -2.59
N VAL A 14 0.16 55.76 -3.12
CA VAL A 14 0.32 56.85 -4.12
C VAL A 14 0.90 56.45 -5.47
N GLY A 15 0.00 56.28 -6.45
CA GLY A 15 0.31 56.23 -7.86
C GLY A 15 -0.38 55.07 -8.57
N MET A 16 -1.49 55.41 -9.25
CA MET A 16 -2.27 54.59 -10.19
C MET A 16 -2.24 53.04 -9.90
N GLY A 17 -3.30 52.58 -9.27
CA GLY A 17 -3.42 51.20 -8.83
C GLY A 17 -3.57 50.22 -9.97
N PHE A 18 -2.61 49.35 -10.12
CA PHE A 18 -2.79 48.05 -10.73
C PHE A 18 -2.96 47.00 -9.61
N SER A 19 -4.19 46.61 -9.33
CA SER A 19 -4.43 45.42 -8.47
C SER A 19 -4.05 44.18 -9.25
N LEU A 20 -2.90 43.61 -8.94
CA LEU A 20 -2.53 42.29 -9.42
C LEU A 20 -3.31 41.24 -8.58
N LEU A 21 -4.37 40.71 -9.14
CA LEU A 21 -5.07 39.59 -8.55
C LEU A 21 -4.24 38.32 -8.83
N LEU A 22 -3.41 37.92 -7.86
CA LEU A 22 -2.76 36.61 -7.89
C LEU A 22 -3.83 35.55 -7.59
N LEU A 23 -4.45 34.98 -8.63
CA LEU A 23 -5.18 33.73 -8.51
C LEU A 23 -4.16 32.62 -8.25
N GLY A 24 -4.00 32.26 -7.01
CA GLY A 24 -3.32 31.01 -6.63
C GLY A 24 -4.16 29.83 -7.16
N LEU A 25 -3.68 29.16 -8.19
CA LEU A 25 -4.20 27.86 -8.57
C LEU A 25 -3.86 26.87 -7.44
N ALA A 26 -4.82 26.64 -6.55
CA ALA A 26 -4.75 25.51 -5.63
C ALA A 26 -4.90 24.24 -6.49
N THR A 27 -3.81 23.56 -6.80
CA THR A 27 -3.89 22.20 -7.32
C THR A 27 -4.45 21.32 -6.22
N SER A 28 -5.71 20.94 -6.33
CA SER A 28 -6.27 19.89 -5.47
C SER A 28 -5.51 18.59 -5.76
N VAL A 29 -4.80 18.08 -4.79
CA VAL A 29 -4.25 16.73 -4.88
C VAL A 29 -5.45 15.80 -4.71
N THR A 30 -5.76 15.03 -5.75
CA THR A 30 -6.82 14.02 -5.72
C THR A 30 -6.28 12.73 -5.14
N ALA A 31 -7.10 12.03 -4.35
CA ALA A 31 -6.81 10.65 -3.94
C ALA A 31 -6.66 9.74 -5.15
N ILE A 32 -5.99 8.60 -4.98
CA ILE A 32 -5.90 7.62 -6.06
C ILE A 32 -7.28 7.04 -6.37
N SER A 33 -7.58 6.87 -7.65
CA SER A 33 -8.81 6.27 -8.15
C SER A 33 -8.56 4.82 -8.59
N LEU A 34 -9.63 4.05 -8.81
CA LEU A 34 -9.54 2.64 -9.23
C LEU A 34 -8.77 2.44 -10.54
N ASP A 35 -8.86 3.37 -11.49
CA ASP A 35 -8.13 3.32 -12.77
C ASP A 35 -6.63 3.60 -12.62
N GLN A 36 -6.20 4.11 -11.48
CA GLN A 36 -4.79 4.30 -11.13
C GLN A 36 -4.14 3.08 -10.48
N LEU A 37 -4.89 2.04 -10.17
CA LEU A 37 -4.35 0.74 -9.76
C LEU A 37 -3.63 0.06 -10.93
N PHE A 38 -2.65 -0.79 -10.65
CA PHE A 38 -2.11 -1.69 -11.66
C PHE A 38 -3.24 -2.57 -12.21
N PRO A 39 -3.32 -2.79 -13.52
CA PRO A 39 -4.30 -3.69 -14.08
C PRO A 39 -4.26 -5.05 -13.38
N TYR A 40 -5.41 -5.62 -13.05
CA TYR A 40 -5.51 -6.88 -12.32
C TYR A 40 -6.70 -7.73 -12.82
N GLY A 41 -6.72 -8.98 -12.38
CA GLY A 41 -7.72 -9.96 -12.76
C GLY A 41 -7.22 -10.93 -13.84
N LEU A 42 -8.01 -11.95 -14.13
CA LEU A 42 -7.65 -13.05 -15.02
C LEU A 42 -7.22 -12.58 -16.42
N GLN A 43 -7.83 -11.51 -16.93
CA GLN A 43 -7.53 -10.93 -18.24
C GLN A 43 -6.13 -10.30 -18.34
N PHE A 44 -5.49 -10.05 -17.20
CA PHE A 44 -4.13 -9.51 -17.12
C PHE A 44 -3.10 -10.57 -16.68
N GLY A 45 -3.49 -11.85 -16.70
CA GLY A 45 -2.61 -12.95 -16.36
C GLY A 45 -2.47 -13.22 -14.87
N ASP A 46 -3.31 -12.60 -14.04
CA ASP A 46 -3.30 -12.88 -12.61
C ASP A 46 -3.83 -14.26 -12.28
N SER A 47 -3.28 -14.87 -11.25
CA SER A 47 -3.82 -16.05 -10.59
C SER A 47 -4.74 -15.62 -9.45
N PRO A 48 -5.95 -16.20 -9.31
CA PRO A 48 -6.76 -16.00 -8.13
C PRO A 48 -6.29 -16.90 -7.00
N LEU A 49 -6.49 -16.51 -5.74
CA LEU A 49 -6.50 -17.48 -4.66
C LEU A 49 -7.70 -18.42 -4.85
N LEU A 50 -7.54 -19.68 -4.45
CA LEU A 50 -8.59 -20.66 -4.63
C LEU A 50 -9.86 -20.27 -3.86
N PRO A 51 -11.00 -20.10 -4.53
CA PRO A 51 -12.25 -19.69 -3.88
C PRO A 51 -12.80 -20.80 -2.98
N GLY A 52 -13.62 -20.41 -2.01
CA GLY A 52 -14.39 -21.33 -1.16
C GLY A 52 -13.63 -21.91 0.04
N ARG A 53 -12.48 -21.35 0.36
CA ARG A 53 -11.75 -21.65 1.61
C ARG A 53 -11.54 -20.36 2.36
N GLU A 54 -11.92 -20.33 3.61
CA GLU A 54 -11.46 -19.33 4.54
C GLU A 54 -9.98 -19.55 4.83
N ASP A 55 -9.25 -18.50 5.12
CA ASP A 55 -7.82 -18.56 5.45
C ASP A 55 -6.98 -19.18 4.31
N ALA A 56 -7.22 -18.74 3.07
CA ALA A 56 -6.49 -19.22 1.90
C ALA A 56 -5.11 -18.59 1.74
N ALA A 57 -4.17 -19.34 1.19
CA ALA A 57 -2.89 -18.86 0.71
C ALA A 57 -2.57 -19.42 -0.67
N SER A 58 -1.71 -18.72 -1.42
CA SER A 58 -1.14 -19.23 -2.65
C SER A 58 -0.17 -20.39 -2.37
N ALA A 59 0.11 -21.21 -3.37
CA ALA A 59 1.34 -21.99 -3.38
C ALA A 59 2.55 -21.02 -3.34
N GLU A 60 3.73 -21.57 -3.12
CA GLU A 60 4.98 -20.79 -3.18
C GLU A 60 5.13 -20.10 -4.54
N VAL A 61 5.17 -18.79 -4.53
CA VAL A 61 5.40 -17.95 -5.72
C VAL A 61 6.89 -17.72 -5.85
N ARG A 62 7.52 -18.38 -6.82
CA ARG A 62 8.94 -18.22 -7.10
C ARG A 62 9.19 -16.96 -7.91
N LEU A 63 10.23 -16.23 -7.55
CA LEU A 63 10.65 -15.00 -8.19
C LEU A 63 11.87 -15.24 -9.09
N SER A 64 11.86 -14.65 -10.26
CA SER A 64 13.00 -14.66 -11.19
C SER A 64 14.09 -13.71 -10.73
N VAL A 65 13.70 -12.65 -10.01
CA VAL A 65 14.60 -11.64 -9.44
C VAL A 65 14.36 -11.57 -7.94
N PRO A 66 15.38 -11.80 -7.09
CA PRO A 66 15.19 -11.80 -5.66
C PRO A 66 14.75 -10.42 -5.14
N LEU A 67 13.98 -10.44 -4.07
CA LEU A 67 13.63 -9.26 -3.28
C LEU A 67 14.71 -9.04 -2.22
N LYS A 68 15.17 -7.80 -2.08
CA LYS A 68 15.91 -7.38 -0.88
C LYS A 68 14.91 -6.87 0.14
N TYR A 69 14.81 -7.57 1.27
CA TYR A 69 13.85 -7.26 2.32
C TYR A 69 14.52 -7.30 3.68
N PHE A 70 14.57 -6.17 4.38
CA PHE A 70 15.46 -5.96 5.52
C PHE A 70 16.89 -6.38 5.16
N GLN A 71 17.49 -7.31 5.89
CA GLN A 71 18.85 -7.83 5.61
C GLN A 71 18.82 -9.16 4.85
N ARG A 72 17.64 -9.57 4.33
CA ARG A 72 17.46 -10.85 3.63
C ARG A 72 17.39 -10.66 2.13
N GLU A 73 17.77 -11.72 1.43
CA GLU A 73 17.46 -11.93 0.03
C GLU A 73 16.44 -13.05 -0.08
N LEU A 74 15.31 -12.76 -0.72
CA LEU A 74 14.15 -13.64 -0.77
C LEU A 74 13.81 -13.95 -2.23
N SER A 75 13.78 -15.24 -2.58
CA SER A 75 13.52 -15.72 -3.94
C SER A 75 12.10 -16.29 -4.12
N SER A 76 11.28 -16.21 -3.07
CA SER A 76 9.88 -16.63 -3.13
C SER A 76 9.04 -15.92 -2.07
N LEU A 77 7.72 -15.98 -2.25
CA LEU A 77 6.73 -15.45 -1.33
C LEU A 77 5.44 -16.27 -1.37
N PHE A 78 4.55 -15.98 -0.43
CA PHE A 78 3.18 -16.50 -0.38
C PHE A 78 2.21 -15.33 -0.29
N VAL A 79 1.17 -15.36 -1.11
CA VAL A 79 0.06 -14.41 -1.03
C VAL A 79 -1.00 -15.00 -0.11
N ASN A 80 -1.40 -14.27 0.90
CA ASN A 80 -2.35 -14.74 1.90
C ASN A 80 -3.64 -13.92 1.84
N GLU A 81 -4.78 -14.58 2.03
CA GLU A 81 -6.10 -13.96 1.96
C GLU A 81 -6.24 -12.81 2.93
N ASN A 82 -5.72 -12.98 4.13
CA ASN A 82 -5.85 -12.04 5.25
C ASN A 82 -5.02 -10.75 5.13
N GLY A 83 -4.77 -10.28 3.90
CA GLY A 83 -4.23 -8.94 3.65
C GLY A 83 -2.73 -8.80 3.86
N LEU A 84 -1.96 -9.87 3.64
CA LEU A 84 -0.51 -9.84 3.71
C LEU A 84 0.17 -10.75 2.67
N VAL A 85 1.43 -10.45 2.42
CA VAL A 85 2.39 -11.34 1.76
C VAL A 85 3.39 -11.81 2.81
N SER A 86 3.62 -13.12 2.88
CA SER A 86 4.60 -13.71 3.78
C SER A 86 5.77 -14.31 3.01
N PHE A 87 6.89 -14.46 3.72
CA PHE A 87 8.11 -15.07 3.21
C PHE A 87 8.49 -16.26 4.10
N LEU A 88 9.16 -17.25 3.52
CA LEU A 88 9.61 -18.49 4.17
C LEU A 88 8.51 -19.50 4.46
N THR A 89 7.30 -19.07 4.78
CA THR A 89 6.13 -19.92 5.00
C THR A 89 4.84 -19.17 4.71
N GLU A 90 3.79 -19.90 4.34
CA GLU A 90 2.44 -19.33 4.28
C GLU A 90 1.93 -18.97 5.68
N ILE A 91 1.10 -17.92 5.75
CA ILE A 91 0.37 -17.51 6.97
C ILE A 91 -1.09 -17.35 6.57
N SER A 92 -1.72 -18.48 6.20
CA SER A 92 -3.10 -18.48 5.72
C SER A 92 -4.07 -18.13 6.85
N THR A 93 -3.90 -18.74 8.03
CA THR A 93 -4.80 -18.53 9.16
C THR A 93 -4.67 -17.12 9.74
N PHE A 94 -5.81 -16.48 9.96
CA PHE A 94 -5.85 -15.23 10.70
C PHE A 94 -5.53 -15.43 12.18
N TYR A 95 -4.56 -14.68 12.66
CA TYR A 95 -4.20 -14.61 14.08
C TYR A 95 -4.64 -13.27 14.64
N SER A 96 -5.55 -13.29 15.62
CA SER A 96 -6.04 -12.11 16.34
C SER A 96 -4.97 -11.56 17.29
N VAL A 97 -3.85 -11.06 16.74
CA VAL A 97 -2.70 -10.54 17.49
C VAL A 97 -2.33 -9.14 17.03
N GLN A 98 -1.74 -8.36 17.92
CA GLN A 98 -1.15 -7.07 17.60
C GLN A 98 0.23 -7.26 16.95
N PHE A 99 0.54 -6.44 15.95
CA PHE A 99 1.89 -6.39 15.38
C PHE A 99 2.92 -5.85 16.41
N PRO A 100 4.18 -6.30 16.36
CA PRO A 100 4.78 -7.12 15.31
C PRO A 100 4.53 -8.62 15.48
N MET A 101 4.50 -9.36 14.35
CA MET A 101 4.56 -10.81 14.30
C MET A 101 6.00 -11.30 14.13
N GLU A 102 6.29 -12.53 14.55
CA GLU A 102 7.61 -13.17 14.45
C GLU A 102 7.87 -13.80 13.06
N TYR A 103 7.22 -13.28 12.01
CA TYR A 103 7.35 -13.74 10.63
C TYR A 103 7.79 -12.59 9.72
N PRO A 104 8.64 -12.86 8.71
CA PRO A 104 8.93 -11.87 7.70
C PRO A 104 7.70 -11.70 6.81
N ILE A 105 7.06 -10.53 6.89
CA ILE A 105 5.81 -10.22 6.18
C ILE A 105 5.78 -8.77 5.71
N ILE A 106 5.01 -8.54 4.65
CA ILE A 106 4.54 -7.23 4.20
C ILE A 106 3.02 -7.25 4.26
N ALA A 107 2.44 -6.40 5.07
CA ALA A 107 1.01 -6.32 5.28
C ALA A 107 0.50 -4.93 4.89
N PRO A 108 -0.13 -4.76 3.72
CA PRO A 108 -0.83 -3.52 3.43
C PRO A 108 -2.07 -3.34 4.31
N PHE A 109 -2.80 -4.42 4.62
CA PHE A 109 -4.03 -4.35 5.40
C PHE A 109 -4.38 -5.71 6.03
N TYR A 110 -3.66 -6.11 7.06
CA TYR A 110 -3.89 -7.38 7.76
C TYR A 110 -5.14 -7.33 8.61
N ALA A 111 -6.13 -8.12 8.26
CA ALA A 111 -7.42 -8.28 8.94
C ALA A 111 -8.02 -9.66 8.61
N ASP A 112 -9.06 -10.08 9.33
CA ASP A 112 -9.78 -11.35 9.09
C ASP A 112 -10.67 -11.25 7.84
N ILE A 113 -10.03 -11.37 6.68
CA ILE A 113 -10.65 -11.29 5.36
C ILE A 113 -11.28 -12.64 5.01
N ASP A 114 -12.49 -12.59 4.47
CA ASP A 114 -13.22 -13.78 4.02
C ASP A 114 -13.79 -13.55 2.61
N THR A 115 -13.24 -14.26 1.63
CA THR A 115 -13.65 -14.13 0.22
C THR A 115 -14.72 -15.14 -0.19
N ARG A 116 -15.23 -15.97 0.72
CA ARG A 116 -16.28 -16.96 0.42
C ARG A 116 -17.59 -16.29 0.01
N GLY A 117 -17.93 -15.18 0.64
CA GLY A 117 -19.17 -14.43 0.36
C GLY A 117 -19.03 -13.43 -0.79
N VAL A 118 -17.93 -12.68 -0.82
CA VAL A 118 -17.66 -11.62 -1.80
C VAL A 118 -16.17 -11.32 -1.93
N GLY A 119 -15.77 -10.88 -3.11
CA GLY A 119 -14.41 -10.45 -3.40
C GLY A 119 -13.49 -11.59 -3.84
N GLN A 120 -12.28 -11.21 -4.20
CA GLN A 120 -11.25 -12.14 -4.66
C GLN A 120 -9.86 -11.55 -4.43
N VAL A 121 -8.89 -12.40 -4.16
CA VAL A 121 -7.48 -12.00 -4.13
C VAL A 121 -6.82 -12.46 -5.43
N TYR A 122 -6.28 -11.52 -6.19
CA TYR A 122 -5.55 -11.73 -7.42
C TYR A 122 -4.06 -11.46 -7.23
N TRP A 123 -3.22 -12.23 -7.92
CA TRP A 123 -1.79 -11.98 -7.86
C TRP A 123 -1.07 -12.44 -9.14
N ARG A 124 0.04 -11.77 -9.44
CA ARG A 124 1.04 -12.20 -10.43
C ARG A 124 2.44 -11.77 -10.03
N ALA A 125 3.45 -12.52 -10.47
CA ALA A 125 4.84 -12.08 -10.59
C ALA A 125 5.12 -11.85 -12.08
N SER A 126 5.55 -10.65 -12.44
CA SER A 126 5.62 -10.20 -13.83
C SER A 126 6.99 -9.60 -14.16
N THR A 127 7.57 -10.02 -15.26
CA THR A 127 8.76 -9.40 -15.88
C THR A 127 8.40 -8.58 -17.11
N GLU A 128 7.10 -8.44 -17.39
CA GLU A 128 6.60 -7.70 -18.55
C GLU A 128 6.96 -6.20 -18.48
N SER A 129 7.26 -5.66 -19.64
CA SER A 129 7.72 -4.26 -19.75
C SER A 129 6.67 -3.24 -19.30
N GLU A 130 5.40 -3.55 -19.40
CA GLU A 130 4.30 -2.68 -18.95
C GLU A 130 4.32 -2.52 -17.44
N ASP A 131 4.33 -3.63 -16.69
CA ASP A 131 4.37 -3.63 -15.23
C ASP A 131 5.68 -3.01 -14.70
N THR A 132 6.83 -3.42 -15.26
CA THR A 132 8.15 -2.93 -14.81
C THR A 132 8.33 -1.44 -15.11
N SER A 133 7.88 -0.94 -16.27
CA SER A 133 7.95 0.48 -16.61
C SER A 133 7.02 1.31 -15.73
N ARG A 134 5.82 0.82 -15.45
CA ARG A 134 4.87 1.49 -14.56
C ARG A 134 5.42 1.61 -13.14
N ALA A 135 5.98 0.54 -12.60
CA ALA A 135 6.62 0.55 -11.28
C ALA A 135 7.84 1.47 -11.25
N ALA A 136 8.68 1.46 -12.31
CA ALA A 136 9.83 2.37 -12.42
C ALA A 136 9.38 3.84 -12.39
N ASN A 137 8.38 4.20 -13.20
CA ASN A 137 7.86 5.56 -13.29
C ASN A 137 7.30 6.02 -11.93
N LEU A 138 6.60 5.14 -11.22
CA LEU A 138 6.08 5.45 -9.89
C LEU A 138 7.20 5.71 -8.88
N VAL A 139 8.21 4.84 -8.83
CA VAL A 139 9.37 5.00 -7.93
C VAL A 139 10.14 6.29 -8.25
N HIS A 140 10.37 6.60 -9.53
CA HIS A 140 11.12 7.80 -9.93
C HIS A 140 10.46 9.12 -9.55
N GLN A 141 9.16 9.14 -9.26
CA GLN A 141 8.47 10.34 -8.78
C GLN A 141 8.86 10.68 -7.33
N TYR A 142 9.30 9.69 -6.55
CA TYR A 142 9.47 9.83 -5.10
C TYR A 142 10.89 9.52 -4.61
N TYR A 143 11.70 8.86 -5.42
CA TYR A 143 13.08 8.50 -5.07
C TYR A 143 14.06 8.95 -6.13
N ASN A 144 15.18 9.47 -5.67
CA ASN A 144 16.27 9.89 -6.55
C ASN A 144 17.10 8.69 -7.03
N GLY A 145 17.63 8.82 -8.23
CA GLY A 145 18.52 7.84 -8.84
C GLY A 145 17.79 6.84 -9.75
N PRO A 146 18.53 6.17 -10.60
CA PRO A 146 17.97 5.23 -11.56
C PRO A 146 17.46 3.98 -10.83
N PHE A 147 16.22 3.61 -11.10
CA PHE A 147 15.64 2.33 -10.70
C PHE A 147 14.98 1.69 -11.92
N ARG A 148 15.39 0.46 -12.20
CA ARG A 148 14.87 -0.32 -13.34
C ARG A 148 14.46 -1.69 -12.81
N PRO A 149 13.25 -1.85 -12.33
CA PRO A 149 12.77 -3.14 -11.85
C PRO A 149 12.81 -4.16 -12.98
N LYS A 150 13.25 -5.34 -12.65
CA LYS A 150 13.30 -6.49 -13.56
C LYS A 150 12.13 -7.42 -13.32
N GLU A 151 11.52 -7.34 -12.15
CA GLU A 151 10.33 -8.09 -11.78
C GLU A 151 9.45 -7.26 -10.84
N VAL A 152 8.15 -7.41 -11.02
CA VAL A 152 7.12 -6.77 -10.21
C VAL A 152 6.13 -7.84 -9.75
N VAL A 153 5.84 -7.86 -8.46
CA VAL A 153 4.71 -8.63 -7.92
C VAL A 153 3.55 -7.69 -7.71
N VAL A 154 2.40 -8.02 -8.27
CA VAL A 154 1.13 -7.32 -8.07
C VAL A 154 0.21 -8.23 -7.28
N VAL A 155 -0.32 -7.75 -6.16
CA VAL A 155 -1.34 -8.45 -5.37
C VAL A 155 -2.51 -7.51 -5.14
N THR A 156 -3.71 -7.95 -5.45
CA THR A 156 -4.93 -7.16 -5.33
C THR A 156 -5.95 -7.90 -4.49
N TRP A 157 -6.33 -7.35 -3.36
CA TRP A 157 -7.50 -7.74 -2.58
C TRP A 157 -8.68 -6.94 -3.11
N ASP A 158 -9.45 -7.58 -4.02
CA ASP A 158 -10.51 -6.94 -4.79
C ASP A 158 -11.86 -7.13 -4.14
N GLN A 159 -12.45 -6.05 -3.63
CA GLN A 159 -13.78 -6.02 -3.01
C GLN A 159 -13.99 -7.12 -1.95
N VAL A 160 -12.99 -7.32 -1.10
CA VAL A 160 -12.98 -8.40 -0.11
C VAL A 160 -13.84 -8.10 1.10
N GLY A 161 -14.66 -9.08 1.49
CA GLY A 161 -15.46 -9.07 2.70
C GLY A 161 -14.66 -9.45 3.94
N TYR A 162 -15.34 -9.66 5.05
CA TYR A 162 -14.75 -10.01 6.34
C TYR A 162 -15.39 -11.25 6.95
N TYR A 163 -14.79 -11.77 8.00
CA TYR A 163 -15.15 -13.03 8.66
C TYR A 163 -16.67 -13.30 8.77
N GLU A 164 -17.06 -14.59 8.68
CA GLU A 164 -18.44 -15.09 8.58
C GLU A 164 -19.16 -14.70 7.27
N GLU A 165 -18.42 -14.65 6.15
CA GLU A 165 -18.98 -14.40 4.80
C GLU A 165 -19.76 -13.07 4.72
N GLN A 166 -19.32 -12.05 5.47
CA GLN A 166 -19.99 -10.75 5.47
C GLN A 166 -19.75 -10.03 4.14
N THR A 167 -20.83 -9.50 3.56
CA THR A 167 -20.85 -8.90 2.21
C THR A 167 -21.40 -7.47 2.17
N ASP A 168 -21.79 -6.93 3.32
CA ASP A 168 -22.39 -5.58 3.42
C ASP A 168 -21.38 -4.46 3.19
N LYS A 169 -20.10 -4.74 3.41
CA LYS A 169 -18.98 -3.83 3.18
C LYS A 169 -17.80 -4.60 2.60
N THR A 170 -17.08 -3.96 1.70
CA THR A 170 -15.92 -4.57 1.05
C THR A 170 -14.74 -3.62 1.06
N ASN A 171 -13.53 -4.18 1.12
CA ASN A 171 -12.30 -3.41 1.01
C ASN A 171 -11.58 -3.70 -0.30
N MET A 172 -10.88 -2.67 -0.79
CA MET A 172 -10.04 -2.70 -1.98
C MET A 172 -8.63 -2.21 -1.63
N VAL A 173 -7.65 -3.10 -1.78
CA VAL A 173 -6.24 -2.80 -1.50
C VAL A 173 -5.36 -3.45 -2.57
N GLN A 174 -4.31 -2.74 -2.99
CA GLN A 174 -3.32 -3.33 -3.90
C GLN A 174 -1.90 -3.14 -3.34
N LEU A 175 -1.11 -4.21 -3.41
CA LEU A 175 0.31 -4.24 -3.07
C LEU A 175 1.12 -4.42 -4.35
N ILE A 176 2.16 -3.59 -4.52
CA ILE A 176 3.18 -3.75 -5.56
C ILE A 176 4.54 -3.95 -4.89
N LEU A 177 5.25 -5.00 -5.29
CA LEU A 177 6.66 -5.19 -4.93
C LEU A 177 7.48 -5.11 -6.22
N ALA A 178 8.40 -4.18 -6.31
CA ALA A 178 9.23 -3.97 -7.48
C ALA A 178 10.71 -4.17 -7.13
N SER A 179 11.42 -5.05 -7.86
CA SER A 179 12.82 -5.38 -7.61
C SER A 179 13.69 -5.25 -8.85
N ASP A 180 14.89 -4.68 -8.70
CA ASP A 180 15.96 -4.73 -9.68
C ASP A 180 17.05 -5.78 -9.33
N GLY A 181 16.87 -6.50 -8.21
CA GLY A 181 17.79 -7.46 -7.63
C GLY A 181 18.74 -6.87 -6.58
N GLU A 182 18.89 -5.54 -6.57
CA GLU A 182 19.71 -4.81 -5.59
C GLU A 182 18.83 -3.99 -4.62
N ARG A 183 17.71 -3.50 -5.11
CA ARG A 183 16.74 -2.68 -4.35
C ARG A 183 15.35 -3.23 -4.53
N THR A 184 14.56 -3.14 -3.48
CA THR A 184 13.13 -3.47 -3.50
C THR A 184 12.33 -2.29 -3.00
N TYR A 185 11.28 -1.97 -3.75
CA TYR A 185 10.27 -1.00 -3.34
C TYR A 185 8.94 -1.69 -3.14
N SER A 186 8.26 -1.31 -2.07
CA SER A 186 6.90 -1.74 -1.75
C SER A 186 5.96 -0.56 -1.87
N VAL A 187 4.88 -0.71 -2.60
CA VAL A 187 3.84 0.31 -2.77
C VAL A 187 2.52 -0.26 -2.28
N PHE A 188 1.83 0.48 -1.42
CA PHE A 188 0.45 0.19 -1.04
C PHE A 188 -0.45 1.22 -1.70
N LEU A 189 -1.50 0.74 -2.33
CA LEU A 189 -2.49 1.55 -3.02
C LEU A 189 -3.86 1.30 -2.37
N PHE A 190 -4.42 2.37 -1.81
CA PHE A 190 -5.77 2.40 -1.23
C PHE A 190 -6.60 3.39 -2.04
N PRO A 191 -7.40 2.94 -3.01
CA PRO A 191 -8.22 3.84 -3.81
C PRO A 191 -9.29 4.51 -2.96
N GLU A 192 -9.72 5.70 -3.36
CA GLU A 192 -10.78 6.47 -2.71
C GLU A 192 -12.05 5.63 -2.56
N GLY A 193 -12.59 5.56 -1.33
CA GLY A 193 -13.72 4.71 -0.99
C GLY A 193 -13.39 3.20 -0.97
N GLY A 194 -12.10 2.85 -0.94
CA GLY A 194 -11.64 1.47 -0.93
C GLY A 194 -11.69 0.81 0.45
N ILE A 195 -11.70 1.57 1.55
CA ILE A 195 -11.69 1.03 2.92
C ILE A 195 -13.02 1.31 3.61
N ASN A 196 -13.84 0.27 3.77
CA ASN A 196 -15.19 0.38 4.32
C ASN A 196 -15.38 -0.41 5.63
N TRP A 197 -14.41 -1.25 5.98
CA TRP A 197 -14.38 -1.97 7.26
C TRP A 197 -12.93 -2.11 7.73
N VAL A 198 -12.72 -2.22 9.05
CA VAL A 198 -11.38 -2.30 9.66
C VAL A 198 -11.19 -3.47 10.62
N ARG A 199 -12.24 -4.22 10.88
CA ARG A 199 -12.19 -5.46 11.66
C ARG A 199 -13.42 -6.31 11.41
N GLY A 200 -13.28 -7.63 11.53
CA GLY A 200 -14.36 -8.60 11.60
C GLY A 200 -15.04 -8.64 12.98
N GLN A 201 -16.03 -9.51 13.11
CA GLN A 201 -16.75 -9.72 14.38
C GLN A 201 -16.01 -10.62 15.37
N GLY A 202 -14.91 -11.24 14.94
CA GLY A 202 -14.13 -12.18 15.72
C GLY A 202 -14.77 -13.57 15.88
N LYS A 203 -13.95 -14.60 15.85
CA LYS A 203 -14.36 -16.01 16.08
C LYS A 203 -14.97 -16.21 17.47
N ASN A 204 -14.69 -15.32 18.38
CA ASN A 204 -15.24 -15.36 19.75
C ASN A 204 -16.17 -14.17 19.95
N ARG A 205 -17.47 -14.40 19.98
CA ARG A 205 -18.52 -13.35 20.12
C ARG A 205 -18.32 -12.38 21.29
N ASN A 206 -17.44 -12.73 22.25
CA ASN A 206 -17.12 -11.91 23.40
C ASN A 206 -15.77 -11.16 23.26
N GLN A 207 -15.04 -11.34 22.16
CA GLN A 207 -13.76 -10.70 21.93
C GLN A 207 -13.76 -10.18 20.48
N LEU A 208 -13.64 -8.88 20.35
CA LEU A 208 -13.48 -8.25 19.03
C LEU A 208 -12.05 -8.52 18.52
N ASP A 209 -11.91 -8.74 17.22
CA ASP A 209 -10.61 -8.76 16.59
C ASP A 209 -9.92 -7.39 16.71
N PRO A 210 -8.58 -7.35 16.69
CA PRO A 210 -7.88 -6.09 16.56
C PRO A 210 -8.29 -5.42 15.23
N GLN A 211 -8.20 -4.11 15.20
CA GLN A 211 -8.34 -3.37 13.95
C GLN A 211 -7.25 -3.79 12.98
N ALA A 212 -7.54 -3.61 11.69
CA ALA A 212 -6.60 -3.90 10.63
C ALA A 212 -5.21 -3.29 10.89
N GLN A 213 -4.18 -3.99 10.47
CA GLN A 213 -2.81 -3.60 10.73
C GLN A 213 -2.02 -3.53 9.43
N ALA A 214 -1.17 -2.52 9.31
CA ALA A 214 -0.35 -2.30 8.13
C ALA A 214 1.11 -2.08 8.51
N GLY A 215 2.03 -2.73 7.79
CA GLY A 215 3.45 -2.58 8.09
C GLY A 215 4.34 -3.66 7.48
N PHE A 216 5.57 -3.63 7.93
CA PHE A 216 6.69 -4.47 7.50
C PHE A 216 7.33 -5.12 8.71
N MET A 217 7.56 -6.43 8.66
CA MET A 217 8.22 -7.18 9.75
C MET A 217 9.30 -8.09 9.19
N SER A 218 10.48 -8.05 9.83
CA SER A 218 11.63 -8.86 9.43
C SER A 218 11.52 -10.33 9.85
N GLY A 219 10.68 -10.63 10.84
CA GLY A 219 10.67 -11.91 11.53
C GLY A 219 11.80 -12.08 12.56
N GLU A 220 12.62 -11.05 12.79
CA GLU A 220 13.76 -11.03 13.71
C GLU A 220 13.70 -9.83 14.66
N GLY A 221 12.48 -9.40 15.01
CA GLY A 221 12.25 -8.32 15.96
C GLY A 221 12.31 -6.91 15.38
N GLN A 222 12.67 -6.73 14.10
CA GLN A 222 12.57 -5.43 13.44
C GLN A 222 11.21 -5.29 12.76
N SER A 223 10.60 -4.12 12.90
CA SER A 223 9.33 -3.80 12.27
C SER A 223 9.21 -2.31 11.97
N PHE A 224 8.39 -2.01 10.97
CA PHE A 224 7.95 -0.66 10.66
C PHE A 224 6.43 -0.70 10.44
N LEU A 225 5.67 0.01 11.27
CA LEU A 225 4.22 0.06 11.18
C LEU A 225 3.78 1.38 10.53
N LEU A 226 2.78 1.30 9.67
CA LEU A 226 2.15 2.50 9.11
C LEU A 226 1.36 3.24 10.21
N PRO A 227 1.12 4.55 10.03
CA PRO A 227 0.29 5.31 10.94
C PRO A 227 -1.07 4.65 11.17
N ALA A 228 -1.51 4.65 12.42
CA ALA A 228 -2.77 4.06 12.88
C ALA A 228 -2.92 2.53 12.69
N SER A 229 -1.86 1.81 12.35
CA SER A 229 -1.87 0.34 12.34
C SER A 229 -2.39 -0.20 13.69
N GLY A 230 -3.43 -1.03 13.65
CA GLY A 230 -4.08 -1.60 14.84
C GLY A 230 -4.96 -0.65 15.64
N LEU A 231 -5.30 0.53 15.11
CA LEU A 231 -6.18 1.52 15.72
C LEU A 231 -7.40 1.80 14.82
N ASP A 232 -8.49 2.33 15.38
CA ASP A 232 -9.70 2.68 14.62
C ASP A 232 -9.41 3.65 13.47
N GLN A 233 -8.41 4.54 13.63
CA GLN A 233 -8.01 5.52 12.63
C GLN A 233 -7.42 4.91 11.36
N ILE A 234 -7.11 3.61 11.34
CA ILE A 234 -6.68 2.91 10.12
C ILE A 234 -7.74 3.01 9.00
N ALA A 235 -9.00 3.27 9.36
CA ALA A 235 -10.07 3.56 8.41
C ALA A 235 -9.76 4.75 7.48
N ASN A 236 -8.89 5.66 7.90
CA ASN A 236 -8.51 6.84 7.11
C ASN A 236 -7.22 6.62 6.30
N ILE A 237 -6.71 5.40 6.18
CA ILE A 237 -5.44 5.13 5.51
C ILE A 237 -5.47 5.52 4.02
N GLU A 238 -6.65 5.51 3.41
CA GLU A 238 -6.89 5.95 2.03
C GLU A 238 -6.85 7.48 1.85
N ASP A 239 -7.09 8.23 2.94
CA ASP A 239 -7.01 9.69 2.95
C ASP A 239 -5.58 10.20 3.25
N TRP A 240 -4.71 9.32 3.72
CA TRP A 240 -3.34 9.63 4.12
C TRP A 240 -2.33 9.08 3.12
N SER A 241 -1.10 9.57 3.21
CA SER A 241 0.02 9.09 2.40
C SER A 241 1.36 9.51 3.00
N ASN A 242 2.43 8.92 2.49
CA ASN A 242 3.79 9.45 2.65
C ASN A 242 4.32 10.14 1.37
N THR A 243 3.45 10.31 0.37
CA THR A 243 3.77 10.83 -0.98
C THR A 243 3.10 12.16 -1.32
N ASP A 244 2.28 12.71 -0.44
CA ASP A 244 1.34 13.81 -0.69
C ASP A 244 0.18 13.47 -1.64
N VAL A 245 0.06 12.20 -2.11
CA VAL A 245 -1.08 11.69 -2.87
C VAL A 245 -1.87 10.75 -1.97
N PRO A 246 -3.08 11.11 -1.50
CA PRO A 246 -3.88 10.28 -0.61
C PRO A 246 -4.06 8.87 -1.16
N GLY A 247 -3.91 7.86 -0.29
CA GLY A 247 -4.00 6.45 -0.64
C GLY A 247 -2.74 5.84 -1.26
N LEU A 248 -1.72 6.64 -1.59
CA LEU A 248 -0.46 6.16 -2.13
C LEU A 248 0.64 6.15 -1.06
N TRP A 249 1.11 4.96 -0.72
CA TRP A 249 2.23 4.73 0.19
C TRP A 249 3.35 4.01 -0.53
N ILE A 250 4.58 4.50 -0.44
CA ILE A 250 5.74 3.90 -1.10
C ILE A 250 6.95 3.87 -0.18
N TYR A 251 7.62 2.71 -0.15
CA TYR A 251 8.76 2.48 0.72
C TYR A 251 9.84 1.69 0.00
N ARG A 252 11.10 2.05 0.22
CA ARG A 252 12.22 1.15 -0.02
C ARG A 252 12.38 0.24 1.20
N VAL A 253 12.46 -1.09 0.98
CA VAL A 253 12.31 -2.08 2.06
C VAL A 253 13.57 -2.93 2.32
N GLY A 254 14.74 -2.42 1.98
CA GLY A 254 16.04 -3.00 2.35
C GLY A 254 16.95 -3.33 1.17
N PRO A 255 18.23 -3.69 1.42
CA PRO A 255 18.93 -3.48 2.69
C PRO A 255 19.26 -1.99 2.90
N LEU A 256 19.15 -1.51 4.11
CA LEU A 256 19.38 -0.12 4.48
C LEU A 256 20.13 -0.04 5.81
N ASP A 257 21.09 0.89 5.93
CA ASP A 257 21.74 1.24 7.20
C ASP A 257 20.88 2.19 8.03
N LEU A 258 19.58 1.91 8.10
CA LEU A 258 18.60 2.69 8.84
C LEU A 258 17.90 1.82 9.89
N LEU A 259 17.52 2.45 10.98
CA LEU A 259 16.70 1.79 11.99
C LEU A 259 15.37 1.35 11.35
N GLY A 260 15.07 0.03 11.41
CA GLY A 260 13.87 -0.56 10.82
C GLY A 260 13.97 -0.92 9.34
N ASN A 261 15.07 -0.67 8.64
CA ASN A 261 15.30 -1.05 7.23
C ASN A 261 14.19 -0.67 6.24
N VAL A 262 13.43 0.37 6.54
CA VAL A 262 12.35 0.88 5.70
C VAL A 262 12.54 2.39 5.53
N GLU A 263 12.65 2.83 4.28
CA GLU A 263 12.85 4.21 3.91
C GLU A 263 11.63 4.74 3.16
N GLY A 264 11.00 5.79 3.70
CA GLY A 264 9.98 6.56 3.00
C GLY A 264 10.57 7.42 1.87
N PRO A 265 9.71 8.01 1.02
CA PRO A 265 10.16 8.90 -0.04
C PRO A 265 10.97 10.05 0.54
N ASN A 266 12.01 10.46 -0.18
CA ASN A 266 12.68 11.70 0.12
C ASN A 266 11.63 12.81 0.02
N LYS A 267 11.21 13.37 1.14
CA LYS A 267 10.39 14.59 1.12
C LYS A 267 11.25 15.66 0.43
N GLY A 268 11.09 15.72 -0.89
CA GLY A 268 11.93 16.51 -1.76
C GLY A 268 11.90 17.92 -1.26
N VAL A 269 13.07 18.49 -1.07
CA VAL A 269 13.28 19.88 -1.41
C VAL A 269 12.65 20.05 -2.79
N ARG A 270 11.39 20.54 -2.83
CA ARG A 270 10.89 21.16 -4.05
C ARG A 270 11.97 22.20 -4.35
N GLN A 271 12.77 21.97 -5.37
CA GLN A 271 13.57 23.02 -5.94
C GLN A 271 12.55 24.08 -6.36
N GLY A 272 12.32 25.04 -5.47
CA GLY A 272 11.64 26.25 -5.81
C GLY A 272 12.41 26.80 -6.99
N GLY A 273 11.79 26.80 -8.14
CA GLY A 273 12.29 27.52 -9.29
C GLY A 273 12.60 28.92 -8.81
N SER A 274 13.87 29.20 -8.68
CA SER A 274 14.38 30.55 -8.50
C SER A 274 14.20 31.28 -9.81
N LEU A 275 13.57 32.44 -9.70
CA LEU A 275 13.68 33.62 -10.54
C LEU A 275 12.94 33.56 -11.88
#